data_1ee2286f563a0bc81d687b4c129510af
#
_entry.id   1ee2286f563a0bc81d687b4c129510af
#
_cell.length_a   1.000
_cell.length_b   1.000
_cell.length_c   1.000
_cell.angle_alpha   90.00
_cell.angle_beta   90.00
_cell.angle_gamma   90.00
#
_symmetry.space_group_name_H-M   'P 1'
#
loop_
_entity.id
_entity.type
_entity.pdbx_description
1 polymer ?
#
loop_
_entity_poly.entity_id
_entity_poly.type
_entity_poly.pdbx_seq_one_letter_code
_entity_poly.pdbx_strand_id
1 'polypeptide(L)'
;MIPFNKPFVTGNETIYLKDAVKKGKISGNGFYTKKCHEFFKLKLKNELNLCTTSCTDALEMSAILANINPGDEVIMPTYTFVS
;
A
#
# COMPACT_ATOMS: atom_id res chain seq x y z
N MET A 1 -23.65 -20.24 -0.06
CA MET A 1 -22.21 -20.33 -0.46
C MET A 1 -21.43 -19.29 0.31
N ILE A 2 -20.33 -19.65 0.91
CA ILE A 2 -19.42 -18.73 1.58
C ILE A 2 -18.39 -18.26 0.55
N PRO A 3 -18.34 -16.96 0.18
CA PRO A 3 -17.33 -16.49 -0.76
C PRO A 3 -15.93 -16.52 -0.14
N PHE A 4 -14.92 -16.76 -0.96
CA PHE A 4 -13.52 -16.73 -0.54
C PHE A 4 -13.10 -15.34 -0.07
N ASN A 5 -13.59 -14.32 -0.74
CA ASN A 5 -13.29 -12.93 -0.46
C ASN A 5 -14.51 -12.06 -0.75
N LYS A 6 -14.71 -11.05 0.07
CA LYS A 6 -15.75 -10.04 -0.14
C LYS A 6 -15.16 -8.65 0.17
N PRO A 7 -15.15 -7.72 -0.80
CA PRO A 7 -14.71 -6.36 -0.54
C PRO A 7 -15.57 -5.68 0.53
N PHE A 8 -14.93 -4.98 1.41
CA PHE A 8 -15.59 -4.13 2.40
C PHE A 8 -15.56 -2.67 1.93
N VAL A 9 -16.72 -2.03 1.96
CA VAL A 9 -16.91 -0.64 1.54
C VAL A 9 -17.48 0.14 2.70
N THR A 10 -16.84 1.25 3.07
CA THR A 10 -17.25 2.10 4.19
C THR A 10 -18.37 3.07 3.80
N GLY A 11 -18.54 3.34 2.49
CA GLY A 11 -19.46 4.35 1.95
C GLY A 11 -18.80 5.72 1.72
N ASN A 12 -17.58 5.93 2.20
CA ASN A 12 -16.86 7.21 2.07
C ASN A 12 -15.92 7.26 0.86
N GLU A 13 -15.72 6.16 0.16
CA GLU A 13 -14.73 6.03 -0.92
C GLU A 13 -14.96 7.05 -2.03
N THR A 14 -16.22 7.18 -2.47
CA THR A 14 -16.58 8.14 -3.54
C THR A 14 -16.43 9.59 -3.09
N ILE A 15 -16.61 9.88 -1.82
CA ILE A 15 -16.43 11.23 -1.25
C ILE A 15 -14.95 11.61 -1.34
N TYR A 16 -14.05 10.73 -0.92
CA TYR A 16 -12.60 10.97 -0.99
C TYR A 16 -12.09 11.05 -2.42
N LEU A 17 -12.61 10.21 -3.33
CA LEU A 17 -12.26 10.28 -4.75
C LEU A 17 -12.67 11.61 -5.38
N LYS A 18 -13.91 12.06 -5.14
CA LYS A 18 -14.39 13.37 -5.62
C LYS A 18 -13.55 14.52 -5.08
N ASP A 19 -13.22 14.49 -3.80
CA ASP A 19 -12.38 15.51 -3.18
C ASP A 19 -10.96 15.51 -3.76
N ALA A 20 -10.37 14.34 -3.99
CA ALA A 20 -9.05 14.22 -4.61
C ALA A 20 -9.03 14.84 -6.02
N VAL A 21 -10.06 14.55 -6.82
CA VAL A 21 -10.22 15.16 -8.16
C VAL A 21 -10.38 16.68 -8.06
N LYS A 22 -11.21 17.16 -7.13
CA LYS A 22 -11.44 18.60 -6.92
C LYS A 22 -10.16 19.34 -6.51
N LYS A 23 -9.27 18.69 -5.76
CA LYS A 23 -7.95 19.23 -5.39
C LYS A 23 -6.98 19.35 -6.58
N GLY A 24 -7.31 18.74 -7.73
CA GLY A 24 -6.59 18.91 -8.99
C GLY A 24 -5.27 18.17 -9.11
N LYS A 25 -4.83 17.42 -8.10
CA LYS A 25 -3.64 16.58 -8.17
C LYS A 25 -4.02 15.11 -8.25
N ILE A 26 -4.07 14.56 -9.47
CA ILE A 26 -4.46 13.16 -9.73
C ILE A 26 -3.23 12.25 -9.84
N SER A 27 -2.04 12.81 -9.99
CA SER A 27 -0.76 12.07 -9.98
C SER A 27 -0.43 11.55 -8.57
N GLY A 28 0.52 10.62 -8.47
CA GLY A 28 0.99 10.09 -7.21
C GLY A 28 1.48 11.15 -6.22
N ASN A 29 1.62 10.76 -4.97
CA ASN A 29 2.05 11.61 -3.87
C ASN A 29 1.16 12.86 -3.66
N GLY A 30 -0.14 12.68 -3.77
CA GLY A 30 -1.14 13.70 -3.53
C GLY A 30 -1.48 13.90 -2.06
N PHE A 31 -2.54 14.66 -1.81
CA PHE A 31 -3.01 15.00 -0.47
C PHE A 31 -3.31 13.75 0.40
N TYR A 32 -4.03 12.77 -0.14
CA TYR A 32 -4.38 11.56 0.61
C TYR A 32 -3.20 10.64 0.84
N THR A 33 -2.25 10.56 -0.09
CA THR A 33 -1.00 9.83 0.13
C THR A 33 -0.24 10.39 1.33
N LYS A 34 -0.14 11.71 1.43
CA LYS A 34 0.52 12.38 2.57
C LYS A 34 -0.22 12.09 3.88
N LYS A 35 -1.56 12.12 3.87
CA LYS A 35 -2.35 11.71 5.03
C LYS A 35 -2.11 10.26 5.46
N CYS A 36 -1.98 9.35 4.51
CA CYS A 36 -1.63 7.97 4.80
C CYS A 36 -0.23 7.86 5.43
N HIS A 37 0.75 8.59 4.90
CA HIS A 37 2.10 8.63 5.48
C HIS A 37 2.09 9.13 6.93
N GLU A 38 1.37 10.22 7.20
CA GLU A 38 1.23 10.74 8.57
C GLU A 38 0.54 9.75 9.52
N PHE A 39 -0.54 9.12 9.06
CA PHE A 39 -1.24 8.10 9.82
C PHE A 39 -0.31 6.92 10.19
N PHE A 40 0.42 6.38 9.24
CA PHE A 40 1.34 5.27 9.48
C PHE A 40 2.54 5.70 10.33
N LYS A 41 3.05 6.91 10.15
CA LYS A 41 4.09 7.46 11.01
C LYS A 41 3.67 7.43 12.48
N LEU A 42 2.45 7.87 12.78
CA LEU A 42 1.92 7.85 14.14
C LEU A 42 1.66 6.44 14.66
N LYS A 43 1.08 5.57 13.83
CA LYS A 43 0.71 4.20 14.23
C LYS A 43 1.91 3.28 14.40
N LEU A 44 2.86 3.35 13.49
CA LEU A 44 4.03 2.46 13.45
C LEU A 44 5.26 3.07 14.12
N LYS A 45 5.18 4.34 14.53
CA LYS A 45 6.31 5.10 15.08
C LYS A 45 7.54 5.08 14.17
N ASN A 46 7.29 5.13 12.86
CA ASN A 46 8.30 5.08 11.83
C ASN A 46 8.31 6.39 11.03
N GLU A 47 9.49 6.96 10.84
CA GLU A 47 9.65 8.25 10.14
C GLU A 47 9.38 8.16 8.63
N LEU A 48 9.68 7.00 8.02
CA LEU A 48 9.58 6.81 6.57
C LEU A 48 8.52 5.78 6.24
N ASN A 49 7.51 6.21 5.51
CA ASN A 49 6.44 5.37 5.00
C ASN A 49 6.21 5.69 3.54
N LEU A 50 6.13 4.68 2.70
CA LEU A 50 5.86 4.82 1.28
C LEU A 50 4.60 4.04 0.92
N CYS A 51 3.68 4.68 0.19
CA CYS A 51 2.53 4.01 -0.39
C CYS A 51 2.85 3.56 -1.81
N THR A 52 2.45 2.36 -2.14
CA THR A 52 2.56 1.79 -3.49
C THR A 52 1.17 1.58 -4.08
N THR A 53 1.10 1.32 -5.37
CA THR A 53 -0.17 1.07 -6.08
C THR A 53 -0.71 -0.34 -5.86
N SER A 54 0.14 -1.26 -5.42
CA SER A 54 -0.26 -2.64 -5.11
C SER A 54 0.64 -3.24 -4.02
N CYS A 55 0.17 -4.33 -3.41
CA CYS A 55 0.97 -5.13 -2.49
C CYS A 55 2.17 -5.78 -3.21
N THR A 56 2.00 -6.20 -4.46
CA THR A 56 3.08 -6.74 -5.30
C THR A 56 4.22 -5.72 -5.45
N ASP A 57 3.89 -4.48 -5.79
CA ASP A 57 4.88 -3.40 -5.88
C ASP A 57 5.60 -3.15 -4.56
N ALA A 58 4.88 -3.23 -3.44
CA ALA A 58 5.47 -3.09 -2.11
C ALA A 58 6.46 -4.23 -1.79
N LEU A 59 6.13 -5.46 -2.15
CA LEU A 59 7.01 -6.61 -1.98
C LEU A 59 8.27 -6.52 -2.85
N GLU A 60 8.12 -6.14 -4.11
CA GLU A 60 9.25 -5.93 -5.02
C GLU A 60 10.16 -4.80 -4.51
N MET A 61 9.58 -3.68 -4.10
CA MET A 61 10.32 -2.56 -3.50
C MET A 61 11.06 -2.99 -2.24
N SER A 62 10.44 -3.82 -1.40
CA SER A 62 11.05 -4.34 -0.17
C SER A 62 12.31 -5.18 -0.48
N ALA A 63 12.25 -6.02 -1.50
CA ALA A 63 13.38 -6.81 -1.94
C ALA A 63 14.55 -5.93 -2.45
N ILE A 64 14.22 -4.89 -3.21
CA ILE A 64 15.21 -3.91 -3.71
C ILE A 64 15.86 -3.16 -2.54
N LEU A 65 15.05 -2.66 -1.60
CA LEU A 65 15.54 -1.91 -0.45
C LEU A 65 16.37 -2.77 0.50
N ALA A 66 16.06 -4.05 0.61
CA ALA A 66 16.84 -5.01 1.39
C ALA A 66 18.16 -5.41 0.71
N ASN A 67 18.36 -4.96 -0.54
CA ASN A 67 19.56 -5.26 -1.32
C ASN A 67 19.85 -6.77 -1.43
N ILE A 68 18.81 -7.56 -1.71
CA ILE A 68 18.88 -9.02 -1.83
C ILE A 68 19.68 -9.39 -3.07
N ASN A 69 20.65 -10.28 -2.92
CA ASN A 69 21.58 -10.71 -3.97
C ASN A 69 21.44 -12.22 -4.26
N PRO A 70 21.94 -12.68 -5.41
CA PRO A 70 21.99 -14.12 -5.66
C PRO A 70 22.75 -14.86 -4.56
N GLY A 71 22.12 -15.91 -4.02
CA GLY A 71 22.63 -16.69 -2.88
C GLY A 71 22.01 -16.33 -1.54
N ASP A 72 21.31 -15.22 -1.44
CA ASP A 72 20.56 -14.86 -0.23
C ASP A 72 19.28 -15.71 -0.09
N GLU A 73 18.90 -15.98 1.14
CA GLU A 73 17.70 -16.75 1.45
C GLU A 73 16.61 -15.81 1.95
N VAL A 74 15.37 -16.04 1.49
CA VAL A 74 14.20 -15.27 1.88
C VAL A 74 13.13 -16.21 2.44
N ILE A 75 12.69 -15.95 3.67
CA ILE A 75 11.62 -16.70 4.31
C ILE A 75 10.28 -16.04 3.95
N MET A 76 9.35 -16.82 3.42
CA MET A 76 8.02 -16.36 3.06
C MET A 76 6.95 -17.40 3.40
N PRO A 77 5.70 -16.99 3.67
CA PRO A 77 4.60 -17.93 3.89
C PRO A 77 4.23 -18.64 2.59
N THR A 78 3.73 -19.90 2.71
CA THR A 78 3.23 -20.65 1.56
C THR A 78 1.82 -20.22 1.15
N TYR A 79 1.04 -19.72 2.10
CA TYR A 79 -0.30 -19.20 1.85
C TYR A 79 -0.20 -17.71 1.43
N THR A 80 -0.08 -17.50 0.15
CA THR A 80 0.07 -16.17 -0.45
C THR A 80 -0.40 -16.17 -1.89
N PHE A 81 -0.52 -14.99 -2.49
CA PHE A 81 -0.76 -14.84 -3.92
C PHE A 81 0.46 -15.31 -4.71
N VAL A 82 0.24 -15.70 -5.97
CA VAL A 82 1.32 -16.20 -6.85
C VAL A 82 2.33 -15.13 -7.28
N SER A 83 1.92 -13.90 -7.19
CA SER A 83 2.84 -12.77 -7.41
C SER A 83 3.61 -12.47 -6.11
#